data_856c1f429c49cf6de339fca4250643fe
#
_entry.id   856c1f429c49cf6de339fca4250643fe
#
_cell.length_a   1.000
_cell.length_b   1.000
_cell.length_c   1.000
_cell.angle_alpha   90.00
_cell.angle_beta   90.00
_cell.angle_gamma   90.00
#
_symmetry.space_group_name_H-M   'P 1'
#
loop_
_entity.id
_entity.type
_entity.pdbx_description
1 polymer ?
#
loop_
_entity_poly.entity_id
_entity_poly.type
_entity_poly.pdbx_seq_one_letter_code
_entity_poly.pdbx_strand_id
1 'polypeptide(L)'
;KVGRADCGNDFSHTLYPRSVTAIALDFQNNRNFRRYLMIPITGHTQLTALLGSPVAHSISPLMHNEAFHLLDLDYTYLCFNVNEENLETAVMGLKTCGIRGFNLTMPNKNKIVELLDELSPAARLIGAVNTVVNDNGRLTGYNTDGVGYMQAVRDAGYDVIGKTITIMGAGGAATAICAQAALDGVKKIHIFARETSRFWNRTQKLVENINATLPCQAILHENKDKEELAQAISESALLLNATSVGMAPDTEGSIIEDTSLYHPDLIVSDVIYNPRETRFLREAREAGCRTFNGMYMLLYQGAEAFRLWTGKEMPVEEIKAKYFSE
;
A
#
# COMPACT_ATOMS: atom_id res chain seq x y z
N LYS A 1 27.27 -42.91 57.57
CA LYS A 1 25.90 -42.46 57.76
C LYS A 1 25.80 -41.03 57.16
N VAL A 2 25.31 -40.96 55.98
CA VAL A 2 25.14 -39.70 55.21
C VAL A 2 23.67 -39.29 55.36
N GLY A 3 23.47 -38.13 55.95
CA GLY A 3 22.13 -37.53 56.08
C GLY A 3 21.70 -36.88 54.74
N ARG A 4 20.50 -37.26 54.30
CA ARG A 4 19.78 -36.56 53.22
C ARG A 4 19.26 -35.21 53.76
N ALA A 5 19.59 -34.10 53.06
CA ALA A 5 18.96 -32.83 53.26
C ALA A 5 17.77 -32.76 52.27
N ASP A 6 16.58 -32.58 52.81
CA ASP A 6 15.35 -32.27 52.10
C ASP A 6 15.42 -30.82 51.57
N CYS A 7 15.39 -30.67 50.27
CA CYS A 7 15.13 -29.35 49.63
C CYS A 7 13.64 -29.18 49.45
N GLY A 8 12.97 -28.57 50.42
CA GLY A 8 11.60 -28.12 50.30
C GLY A 8 11.51 -26.98 49.26
N ASN A 9 10.70 -27.22 48.22
CA ASN A 9 10.24 -26.20 47.29
C ASN A 9 9.25 -25.26 48.00
N ASP A 10 9.63 -24.04 48.23
CA ASP A 10 8.69 -22.97 48.55
C ASP A 10 9.04 -21.73 47.73
N PHE A 11 8.57 -21.72 46.48
CA PHE A 11 8.54 -20.53 45.62
C PHE A 11 7.10 -20.00 45.60
N SER A 12 6.62 -19.52 46.74
CA SER A 12 5.43 -18.67 46.78
C SER A 12 5.73 -17.42 47.58
N HIS A 13 5.50 -16.30 46.89
CA HIS A 13 5.35 -14.95 47.42
C HIS A 13 6.58 -14.08 47.64
N THR A 14 6.40 -12.93 46.95
CA THR A 14 7.03 -11.62 47.16
C THR A 14 8.12 -11.23 46.20
N LEU A 15 7.68 -10.49 45.19
CA LEU A 15 8.44 -9.35 44.63
C LEU A 15 7.56 -8.47 43.71
N TYR A 16 6.37 -8.03 44.22
CA TYR A 16 5.74 -6.83 43.68
C TYR A 16 5.25 -5.96 44.84
N PRO A 17 5.70 -4.70 44.95
CA PRO A 17 5.20 -3.80 46.00
C PRO A 17 3.71 -3.53 45.78
N ARG A 18 2.94 -3.49 46.86
CA ARG A 18 1.49 -3.21 46.88
C ARG A 18 1.06 -1.88 46.20
N SER A 19 2.03 -1.02 45.88
CA SER A 19 1.83 0.22 45.12
C SER A 19 1.52 0.00 43.61
N VAL A 20 1.96 -1.12 43.03
CA VAL A 20 1.73 -1.44 41.60
C VAL A 20 0.30 -1.89 41.36
N THR A 21 -0.33 -2.59 42.34
CA THR A 21 -1.71 -3.10 42.21
C THR A 21 -2.76 -1.98 42.32
N ALA A 22 -2.51 -0.95 43.11
CA ALA A 22 -3.41 0.21 43.22
C ALA A 22 -3.35 1.09 41.94
N ILE A 23 -2.19 1.24 41.37
CA ILE A 23 -1.99 1.92 40.09
C ILE A 23 -2.70 1.15 38.97
N ALA A 24 -2.63 -0.19 38.92
CA ALA A 24 -3.28 -1.02 37.92
C ALA A 24 -4.81 -0.95 37.92
N LEU A 25 -5.45 -0.74 39.07
CA LEU A 25 -6.91 -0.64 39.20
C LEU A 25 -7.47 0.73 38.73
N ASP A 26 -6.68 1.80 38.86
CA ASP A 26 -7.04 3.13 38.33
C ASP A 26 -6.88 3.22 36.80
N PHE A 27 -5.99 2.39 36.24
CA PHE A 27 -5.75 2.26 34.81
C PHE A 27 -6.90 1.61 34.03
N GLN A 28 -7.69 0.74 34.66
CA GLN A 28 -8.80 0.04 33.99
C GLN A 28 -10.02 0.93 33.71
N ASN A 29 -10.18 2.04 34.42
CA ASN A 29 -11.36 2.91 34.31
C ASN A 29 -11.13 4.19 33.49
N ASN A 30 -9.91 4.48 33.08
CA ASN A 30 -9.60 5.70 32.32
C ASN A 30 -9.26 5.38 30.87
N ARG A 31 -10.25 5.50 29.95
CA ARG A 31 -10.07 5.30 28.50
C ARG A 31 -8.92 6.12 27.89
N ASN A 32 -8.57 7.26 28.49
CA ASN A 32 -7.45 8.08 28.04
C ASN A 32 -6.08 7.51 28.43
N PHE A 33 -5.97 6.68 29.47
CA PHE A 33 -4.71 6.06 29.89
C PHE A 33 -4.38 4.81 29.08
N ARG A 34 -5.37 4.06 28.55
CA ARG A 34 -5.14 2.94 27.63
C ARG A 34 -4.39 3.36 26.37
N ARG A 35 -4.48 4.62 25.99
CA ARG A 35 -3.79 5.20 24.83
C ARG A 35 -2.26 5.26 24.95
N TYR A 36 -1.69 5.03 26.13
CA TYR A 36 -0.24 5.07 26.41
C TYR A 36 0.37 3.72 26.81
N LEU A 37 -0.44 2.69 27.03
CA LEU A 37 0.07 1.35 27.32
C LEU A 37 0.39 0.67 25.97
N MET A 38 1.69 0.55 25.65
CA MET A 38 2.11 -0.30 24.56
C MET A 38 1.65 -1.73 24.85
N ILE A 39 1.07 -2.41 23.86
CA ILE A 39 0.79 -3.85 23.95
C ILE A 39 2.14 -4.53 24.19
N PRO A 40 2.32 -5.29 25.27
CA PRO A 40 3.60 -5.93 25.53
C PRO A 40 3.89 -6.97 24.45
N ILE A 41 5.09 -6.93 23.89
CA ILE A 41 5.55 -7.98 22.96
C ILE A 41 5.83 -9.25 23.79
N THR A 42 5.20 -10.36 23.42
CA THR A 42 5.28 -11.65 24.10
C THR A 42 5.65 -12.77 23.11
N GLY A 43 5.75 -14.01 23.58
CA GLY A 43 5.94 -15.16 22.70
C GLY A 43 4.73 -15.50 21.82
N HIS A 44 3.60 -14.82 21.98
CA HIS A 44 2.38 -14.99 21.18
C HIS A 44 2.21 -13.90 20.11
N THR A 45 3.01 -12.81 20.22
CA THR A 45 2.90 -11.67 19.31
C THR A 45 3.15 -12.08 17.86
N GLN A 46 2.21 -11.79 16.99
CA GLN A 46 2.32 -12.07 15.56
C GLN A 46 3.21 -11.03 14.88
N LEU A 47 4.18 -11.49 14.11
CA LEU A 47 5.07 -10.61 13.35
C LEU A 47 4.48 -10.31 11.96
N THR A 48 4.48 -9.03 11.60
CA THR A 48 4.33 -8.54 10.23
C THR A 48 5.51 -7.62 9.88
N ALA A 49 5.80 -7.41 8.58
CA ALA A 49 7.00 -6.68 8.20
C ALA A 49 6.90 -5.94 6.85
N LEU A 50 7.88 -5.07 6.59
CA LEU A 50 8.22 -4.53 5.27
C LEU A 50 9.60 -5.02 4.85
N LEU A 51 9.71 -5.59 3.65
CA LEU A 51 10.98 -5.96 3.02
C LEU A 51 11.26 -5.05 1.82
N GLY A 52 12.39 -4.36 1.82
CA GLY A 52 12.82 -3.49 0.74
C GLY A 52 14.15 -2.81 1.03
N SER A 53 14.66 -2.01 0.09
CA SER A 53 15.93 -1.29 0.27
C SER A 53 15.94 0.01 -0.55
N PRO A 54 16.05 1.18 0.12
CA PRO A 54 16.02 1.43 1.57
C PRO A 54 14.60 1.43 2.16
N VAL A 55 14.46 1.21 3.49
CA VAL A 55 13.15 1.18 4.19
C VAL A 55 13.06 2.13 5.40
N ALA A 56 14.15 2.81 5.74
CA ALA A 56 14.23 3.64 6.96
C ALA A 56 13.22 4.81 6.98
N HIS A 57 12.77 5.27 5.82
CA HIS A 57 11.82 6.38 5.66
C HIS A 57 10.36 5.95 5.64
N SER A 58 10.08 4.64 5.77
CA SER A 58 8.71 4.12 5.68
C SER A 58 7.84 4.54 6.85
N ILE A 59 6.64 5.03 6.55
CA ILE A 59 5.60 5.34 7.54
C ILE A 59 4.82 4.08 7.97
N SER A 60 4.95 2.97 7.25
CA SER A 60 4.17 1.75 7.49
C SER A 60 4.26 1.22 8.92
N PRO A 61 5.43 1.22 9.61
CA PRO A 61 5.50 0.80 11.01
C PRO A 61 4.63 1.64 11.95
N LEU A 62 4.62 2.97 11.74
CA LEU A 62 3.79 3.87 12.57
C LEU A 62 2.31 3.58 12.35
N MET A 63 1.89 3.45 11.10
CA MET A 63 0.51 3.20 10.71
C MET A 63 -0.01 1.84 11.22
N HIS A 64 0.72 0.76 10.96
CA HIS A 64 0.27 -0.59 11.32
C HIS A 64 0.31 -0.82 12.84
N ASN A 65 1.38 -0.42 13.53
CA ASN A 65 1.48 -0.61 14.98
C ASN A 65 0.44 0.21 15.73
N GLU A 66 0.12 1.43 15.26
CA GLU A 66 -0.98 2.19 15.83
C GLU A 66 -2.33 1.50 15.63
N ALA A 67 -2.59 0.97 14.43
CA ALA A 67 -3.82 0.24 14.14
C ALA A 67 -3.94 -1.05 14.98
N PHE A 68 -2.85 -1.79 15.18
CA PHE A 68 -2.84 -2.93 16.09
C PHE A 68 -3.17 -2.53 17.52
N HIS A 69 -2.57 -1.43 17.98
CA HIS A 69 -2.82 -0.89 19.31
C HIS A 69 -4.29 -0.45 19.50
N LEU A 70 -4.85 0.29 18.53
CA LEU A 70 -6.25 0.76 18.61
C LEU A 70 -7.27 -0.39 18.66
N LEU A 71 -6.92 -1.54 18.08
CA LEU A 71 -7.80 -2.72 18.02
C LEU A 71 -7.45 -3.81 19.03
N ASP A 72 -6.54 -3.54 19.98
CA ASP A 72 -6.05 -4.51 20.98
C ASP A 72 -5.57 -5.84 20.33
N LEU A 73 -4.84 -5.74 19.17
CA LEU A 73 -4.30 -6.89 18.46
C LEU A 73 -2.86 -7.16 18.89
N ASP A 74 -2.54 -8.40 19.27
CA ASP A 74 -1.18 -8.83 19.62
C ASP A 74 -0.34 -9.07 18.37
N TYR A 75 0.00 -7.96 17.69
CA TYR A 75 0.78 -7.89 16.46
C TYR A 75 1.88 -6.85 16.57
N THR A 76 2.94 -7.03 15.81
CA THR A 76 3.99 -6.02 15.61
C THR A 76 4.39 -5.93 14.15
N TYR A 77 4.73 -4.73 13.70
CA TYR A 77 5.21 -4.45 12.36
C TYR A 77 6.61 -3.85 12.38
N LEU A 78 7.54 -4.48 11.68
CA LEU A 78 8.93 -4.05 11.58
C LEU A 78 9.35 -3.83 10.12
N CYS A 79 10.45 -3.08 9.90
CA CYS A 79 11.08 -2.94 8.60
C CYS A 79 12.41 -3.70 8.56
N PHE A 80 12.63 -4.43 7.47
CA PHE A 80 13.90 -5.11 7.21
C PHE A 80 14.50 -4.60 5.89
N ASN A 81 15.75 -4.15 5.94
CA ASN A 81 16.48 -3.72 4.76
C ASN A 81 16.95 -4.94 3.97
N VAL A 82 16.14 -5.35 2.98
CA VAL A 82 16.31 -6.54 2.15
C VAL A 82 16.32 -6.13 0.69
N ASN A 83 17.37 -6.46 -0.05
CA ASN A 83 17.47 -6.28 -1.50
C ASN A 83 17.18 -7.59 -2.25
N GLU A 84 17.26 -7.58 -3.59
CA GLU A 84 16.97 -8.76 -4.42
C GLU A 84 17.94 -9.92 -4.17
N GLU A 85 19.20 -9.66 -3.78
CA GLU A 85 20.23 -10.68 -3.59
C GLU A 85 19.95 -11.55 -2.35
N ASN A 86 19.40 -10.95 -1.29
CA ASN A 86 19.13 -11.65 -0.03
C ASN A 86 17.63 -11.90 0.22
N LEU A 87 16.76 -11.58 -0.75
CA LEU A 87 15.32 -11.71 -0.62
C LEU A 87 14.89 -13.15 -0.31
N GLU A 88 15.37 -14.13 -1.06
CA GLU A 88 15.01 -15.54 -0.86
C GLU A 88 15.36 -16.02 0.53
N THR A 89 16.59 -15.74 0.98
CA THR A 89 17.05 -16.11 2.32
C THR A 89 16.19 -15.46 3.40
N ALA A 90 15.86 -14.17 3.26
CA ALA A 90 15.02 -13.44 4.20
C ALA A 90 13.60 -14.03 4.24
N VAL A 91 12.97 -14.30 3.09
CA VAL A 91 11.62 -14.87 2.99
C VAL A 91 11.57 -16.26 3.61
N MET A 92 12.53 -17.13 3.32
CA MET A 92 12.59 -18.49 3.88
C MET A 92 12.81 -18.46 5.39
N GLY A 93 13.68 -17.57 5.89
CA GLY A 93 13.90 -17.38 7.33
C GLY A 93 12.64 -16.91 8.05
N LEU A 94 11.97 -15.87 7.52
CA LEU A 94 10.73 -15.33 8.09
C LEU A 94 9.58 -16.34 8.03
N LYS A 95 9.44 -17.10 6.92
CA LYS A 95 8.49 -18.20 6.80
C LYS A 95 8.71 -19.24 7.87
N THR A 96 9.96 -19.67 8.11
CA THR A 96 10.34 -20.64 9.13
C THR A 96 10.07 -20.12 10.55
N CYS A 97 10.24 -18.83 10.78
CA CYS A 97 9.91 -18.16 12.05
C CYS A 97 8.41 -17.92 12.25
N GLY A 98 7.56 -18.31 11.31
CA GLY A 98 6.12 -18.18 11.43
C GLY A 98 5.58 -16.76 11.28
N ILE A 99 6.27 -15.88 10.51
CA ILE A 99 5.74 -14.53 10.20
C ILE A 99 4.31 -14.64 9.65
N ARG A 100 3.40 -13.76 10.09
CA ARG A 100 2.00 -13.76 9.61
C ARG A 100 1.90 -13.24 8.17
N GLY A 101 2.76 -12.29 7.81
CA GLY A 101 2.82 -11.75 6.48
C GLY A 101 3.75 -10.55 6.38
N PHE A 102 3.95 -10.06 5.17
CA PHE A 102 4.84 -8.93 4.96
C PHE A 102 4.48 -8.13 3.70
N ASN A 103 4.79 -6.84 3.74
CA ASN A 103 4.79 -6.01 2.55
C ASN A 103 6.15 -6.07 1.84
N LEU A 104 6.12 -5.72 0.56
CA LEU A 104 7.30 -5.53 -0.26
C LEU A 104 7.29 -4.15 -0.90
N THR A 105 8.46 -3.50 -0.87
CA THR A 105 8.73 -2.29 -1.64
C THR A 105 9.89 -2.54 -2.60
N MET A 106 10.34 -1.50 -3.29
CA MET A 106 11.47 -1.63 -4.21
C MET A 106 12.72 -2.17 -3.50
N PRO A 107 13.51 -3.02 -4.20
CA PRO A 107 13.31 -3.50 -5.57
C PRO A 107 12.48 -4.80 -5.67
N ASN A 108 11.98 -5.35 -4.60
CA ASN A 108 11.60 -6.75 -4.40
C ASN A 108 10.24 -7.18 -5.01
N LYS A 109 9.35 -6.23 -5.37
CA LYS A 109 7.94 -6.53 -5.76
C LYS A 109 7.78 -7.52 -6.91
N ASN A 110 8.74 -7.58 -7.85
CA ASN A 110 8.68 -8.51 -8.96
C ASN A 110 9.37 -9.84 -8.62
N LYS A 111 10.54 -9.77 -7.97
CA LYS A 111 11.37 -10.94 -7.66
C LYS A 111 10.67 -11.92 -6.73
N ILE A 112 9.87 -11.41 -5.77
CA ILE A 112 9.14 -12.24 -4.81
C ILE A 112 8.16 -13.22 -5.46
N VAL A 113 7.64 -12.91 -6.65
CA VAL A 113 6.63 -13.75 -7.34
C VAL A 113 7.10 -15.19 -7.51
N GLU A 114 8.41 -15.40 -7.75
CA GLU A 114 9.03 -16.71 -7.92
C GLU A 114 9.09 -17.55 -6.64
N LEU A 115 8.92 -16.89 -5.47
CA LEU A 115 9.04 -17.50 -4.14
C LEU A 115 7.68 -17.79 -3.48
N LEU A 116 6.58 -17.54 -4.17
CA LEU A 116 5.22 -17.64 -3.63
C LEU A 116 4.50 -18.87 -4.13
N ASP A 117 3.67 -19.45 -3.25
CA ASP A 117 2.87 -20.63 -3.57
C ASP A 117 1.62 -20.28 -4.40
N GLU A 118 1.10 -19.05 -4.24
CA GLU A 118 -0.12 -18.58 -4.91
C GLU A 118 -0.10 -17.07 -5.15
N LEU A 119 -0.83 -16.63 -6.16
CA LEU A 119 -1.02 -15.20 -6.49
C LEU A 119 -2.52 -14.88 -6.59
N SER A 120 -2.89 -13.74 -6.02
CA SER A 120 -4.21 -13.14 -6.25
C SER A 120 -4.40 -12.78 -7.73
N PRO A 121 -5.66 -12.62 -8.22
CA PRO A 121 -5.91 -12.23 -9.61
C PRO A 121 -5.16 -10.97 -10.03
N ALA A 122 -5.19 -9.91 -9.21
CA ALA A 122 -4.47 -8.68 -9.50
C ALA A 122 -2.95 -8.90 -9.54
N ALA A 123 -2.36 -9.58 -8.55
CA ALA A 123 -0.94 -9.85 -8.51
C ALA A 123 -0.47 -10.68 -9.71
N ARG A 124 -1.26 -11.65 -10.15
CA ARG A 124 -1.01 -12.48 -11.34
C ARG A 124 -1.03 -11.64 -12.62
N LEU A 125 -2.03 -10.77 -12.76
CA LEU A 125 -2.19 -9.90 -13.91
C LEU A 125 -1.04 -8.90 -14.03
N ILE A 126 -0.61 -8.32 -12.90
CA ILE A 126 0.46 -7.32 -12.81
C ILE A 126 1.86 -7.97 -12.91
N GLY A 127 2.03 -9.21 -12.44
CA GLY A 127 3.34 -9.86 -12.25
C GLY A 127 4.18 -9.19 -11.17
N ALA A 128 3.54 -8.63 -10.12
CA ALA A 128 4.20 -8.02 -8.99
C ALA A 128 3.33 -8.11 -7.72
N VAL A 129 3.98 -8.27 -6.59
CA VAL A 129 3.37 -8.41 -5.26
C VAL A 129 3.93 -7.34 -4.33
N ASN A 130 3.06 -6.66 -3.60
CA ASN A 130 3.45 -5.74 -2.52
C ASN A 130 3.02 -6.23 -1.13
N THR A 131 2.22 -7.31 -1.06
CA THR A 131 1.70 -7.87 0.20
C THR A 131 1.68 -9.38 0.13
N VAL A 132 2.22 -10.05 1.13
CA VAL A 132 2.23 -11.50 1.27
C VAL A 132 1.53 -11.90 2.56
N VAL A 133 0.69 -12.92 2.47
CA VAL A 133 0.05 -13.58 3.62
C VAL A 133 0.69 -14.96 3.77
N ASN A 134 1.02 -15.33 4.99
CA ASN A 134 1.50 -16.66 5.34
C ASN A 134 0.42 -17.40 6.12
N ASP A 135 -0.22 -18.34 5.49
CA ASP A 135 -1.18 -19.23 6.13
C ASP A 135 -0.51 -20.61 6.36
N ASN A 136 0.06 -20.78 7.57
CA ASN A 136 0.72 -22.02 7.99
C ASN A 136 1.79 -22.51 7.00
N GLY A 137 2.62 -21.63 6.51
CA GLY A 137 3.70 -21.93 5.58
C GLY A 137 3.32 -21.86 4.09
N ARG A 138 2.05 -21.62 3.74
CA ARG A 138 1.62 -21.30 2.38
C ARG A 138 1.66 -19.78 2.18
N LEU A 139 2.45 -19.32 1.24
CA LEU A 139 2.64 -17.90 0.93
C LEU A 139 1.76 -17.50 -0.25
N THR A 140 0.78 -16.63 0.00
CA THR A 140 -0.08 -16.05 -1.04
C THR A 140 0.28 -14.59 -1.27
N GLY A 141 0.53 -14.22 -2.52
CA GLY A 141 0.89 -12.87 -2.93
C GLY A 141 -0.28 -12.04 -3.43
N TYR A 142 -0.35 -10.81 -2.96
CA TYR A 142 -1.35 -9.80 -3.32
C TYR A 142 -0.67 -8.55 -3.85
N ASN A 143 -1.44 -7.75 -4.61
CA ASN A 143 -1.05 -6.38 -4.91
C ASN A 143 -2.15 -5.44 -4.42
N THR A 144 -1.85 -4.74 -3.32
CA THR A 144 -2.80 -3.82 -2.67
C THR A 144 -2.65 -2.37 -3.15
N ASP A 145 -1.66 -2.05 -3.99
CA ASP A 145 -1.44 -0.68 -4.48
C ASP A 145 -2.64 -0.20 -5.30
N GLY A 146 -3.13 -1.04 -6.23
CA GLY A 146 -4.30 -0.70 -7.04
C GLY A 146 -5.59 -0.59 -6.22
N VAL A 147 -5.80 -1.52 -5.27
CA VAL A 147 -6.93 -1.47 -4.33
C VAL A 147 -6.91 -0.17 -3.54
N GLY A 148 -5.73 0.21 -3.03
CA GLY A 148 -5.55 1.45 -2.27
C GLY A 148 -5.89 2.69 -3.10
N TYR A 149 -5.47 2.73 -4.37
CA TYR A 149 -5.82 3.85 -5.25
C TYR A 149 -7.31 3.92 -5.55
N MET A 150 -7.95 2.81 -5.92
CA MET A 150 -9.39 2.78 -6.20
C MET A 150 -10.22 3.13 -4.96
N GLN A 151 -9.74 2.80 -3.77
CA GLN A 151 -10.37 3.24 -2.51
C GLN A 151 -10.17 4.75 -2.28
N ALA A 152 -8.98 5.31 -2.60
CA ALA A 152 -8.75 6.74 -2.52
C ALA A 152 -9.64 7.54 -3.48
N VAL A 153 -9.92 7.03 -4.68
CA VAL A 153 -10.90 7.61 -5.62
C VAL A 153 -12.30 7.66 -4.99
N ARG A 154 -12.75 6.56 -4.36
CA ARG A 154 -14.05 6.49 -3.68
C ARG A 154 -14.13 7.43 -2.47
N ASP A 155 -13.06 7.47 -1.65
CA ASP A 155 -12.97 8.35 -0.47
C ASP A 155 -13.01 9.84 -0.87
N ALA A 156 -12.44 10.20 -2.01
CA ALA A 156 -12.54 11.54 -2.59
C ALA A 156 -13.96 11.86 -3.16
N GLY A 157 -14.90 10.93 -3.08
CA GLY A 157 -16.29 11.10 -3.54
C GLY A 157 -16.48 10.88 -5.03
N TYR A 158 -15.59 10.15 -5.70
CA TYR A 158 -15.66 9.89 -7.13
C TYR A 158 -15.98 8.43 -7.46
N ASP A 159 -16.67 8.23 -8.56
CA ASP A 159 -16.93 6.92 -9.14
C ASP A 159 -16.45 6.89 -10.59
N VAL A 160 -15.59 5.93 -10.91
CA VAL A 160 -15.01 5.72 -12.24
C VAL A 160 -15.44 4.38 -12.86
N ILE A 161 -16.29 3.62 -12.17
CA ILE A 161 -16.78 2.33 -12.66
C ILE A 161 -17.65 2.56 -13.90
N GLY A 162 -17.45 1.76 -14.94
CA GLY A 162 -18.12 1.90 -16.23
C GLY A 162 -17.68 3.10 -17.08
N LYS A 163 -16.71 3.90 -16.60
CA LYS A 163 -16.19 5.09 -17.30
C LYS A 163 -14.85 4.82 -17.99
N THR A 164 -14.40 5.82 -18.75
CA THR A 164 -13.06 5.87 -19.34
C THR A 164 -12.12 6.59 -18.39
N ILE A 165 -10.87 6.12 -18.26
CA ILE A 165 -9.81 6.81 -17.52
C ILE A 165 -8.52 6.85 -18.33
N THR A 166 -7.70 7.87 -18.09
CA THR A 166 -6.36 8.02 -18.69
C THR A 166 -5.28 7.96 -17.60
N ILE A 167 -4.29 7.11 -17.79
CA ILE A 167 -3.15 6.89 -16.88
C ILE A 167 -1.87 7.31 -17.60
N MET A 168 -1.15 8.29 -17.04
CA MET A 168 0.16 8.70 -17.49
C MET A 168 1.23 7.90 -16.77
N GLY A 169 1.96 7.05 -17.48
CA GLY A 169 3.04 6.21 -16.94
C GLY A 169 2.82 4.70 -17.12
N ALA A 170 3.92 3.94 -17.00
CA ALA A 170 3.96 2.48 -17.12
C ALA A 170 4.70 1.81 -15.94
N GLY A 171 4.96 2.55 -14.87
CA GLY A 171 5.65 2.05 -13.68
C GLY A 171 4.81 1.13 -12.82
N GLY A 172 5.35 0.72 -11.66
CA GLY A 172 4.67 -0.18 -10.74
C GLY A 172 3.31 0.30 -10.27
N ALA A 173 3.17 1.60 -9.94
CA ALA A 173 1.88 2.18 -9.56
C ALA A 173 0.89 2.18 -10.74
N ALA A 174 1.33 2.64 -11.92
CA ALA A 174 0.49 2.66 -13.12
C ALA A 174 -0.09 1.28 -13.46
N THR A 175 0.76 0.25 -13.47
CA THR A 175 0.32 -1.13 -13.80
C THR A 175 -0.58 -1.72 -12.72
N ALA A 176 -0.33 -1.41 -11.45
CA ALA A 176 -1.18 -1.85 -10.34
C ALA A 176 -2.58 -1.21 -10.40
N ILE A 177 -2.63 0.10 -10.65
CA ILE A 177 -3.89 0.84 -10.78
C ILE A 177 -4.65 0.40 -12.02
N CYS A 178 -3.98 0.24 -13.17
CA CYS A 178 -4.59 -0.23 -14.41
C CYS A 178 -5.26 -1.61 -14.22
N ALA A 179 -4.54 -2.57 -13.63
CA ALA A 179 -5.05 -3.91 -13.39
C ALA A 179 -6.27 -3.89 -12.45
N GLN A 180 -6.18 -3.16 -11.34
CA GLN A 180 -7.28 -3.09 -10.38
C GLN A 180 -8.49 -2.34 -10.95
N ALA A 181 -8.28 -1.24 -11.63
CA ALA A 181 -9.37 -0.49 -12.29
C ALA A 181 -10.13 -1.37 -13.31
N ALA A 182 -9.40 -2.19 -14.08
CA ALA A 182 -9.99 -3.15 -15.00
C ALA A 182 -10.80 -4.24 -14.27
N LEU A 183 -10.27 -4.77 -13.15
CA LEU A 183 -10.95 -5.76 -12.30
C LEU A 183 -12.19 -5.18 -11.63
N ASP A 184 -12.15 -3.92 -11.21
CA ASP A 184 -13.27 -3.22 -10.56
C ASP A 184 -14.38 -2.81 -11.56
N GLY A 185 -14.14 -2.90 -12.88
CA GLY A 185 -15.15 -2.64 -13.90
C GLY A 185 -15.06 -1.27 -14.56
N VAL A 186 -13.91 -0.62 -14.57
CA VAL A 186 -13.65 0.53 -15.47
C VAL A 186 -13.83 0.06 -16.91
N LYS A 187 -14.54 0.84 -17.73
CA LYS A 187 -14.91 0.43 -19.09
C LYS A 187 -13.74 0.50 -20.07
N LYS A 188 -12.96 1.58 -19.99
CA LYS A 188 -11.85 1.83 -20.90
C LYS A 188 -10.69 2.51 -20.18
N ILE A 189 -9.48 2.08 -20.48
CA ILE A 189 -8.25 2.62 -19.86
C ILE A 189 -7.26 2.97 -20.97
N HIS A 190 -6.93 4.25 -21.09
CA HIS A 190 -5.82 4.73 -21.89
C HIS A 190 -4.56 4.79 -21.00
N ILE A 191 -3.46 4.24 -21.48
CA ILE A 191 -2.16 4.27 -20.79
C ILE A 191 -1.16 4.96 -21.72
N PHE A 192 -0.58 6.07 -21.26
CA PHE A 192 0.45 6.79 -22.01
C PHE A 192 1.82 6.57 -21.39
N ALA A 193 2.76 6.09 -22.19
CA ALA A 193 4.12 5.80 -21.75
C ALA A 193 5.13 6.08 -22.86
N ARG A 194 6.40 6.22 -22.50
CA ARG A 194 7.48 6.30 -23.48
C ARG A 194 7.76 4.89 -23.99
N GLU A 195 7.80 4.70 -25.31
CA GLU A 195 8.18 3.40 -25.93
C GLU A 195 9.57 2.94 -25.46
N THR A 196 10.48 3.89 -25.21
CA THR A 196 11.82 3.63 -24.67
C THR A 196 11.84 3.24 -23.19
N SER A 197 10.69 3.24 -22.51
CA SER A 197 10.60 2.84 -21.10
C SER A 197 10.92 1.34 -20.95
N ARG A 198 11.77 1.01 -19.97
CA ARG A 198 12.02 -0.40 -19.58
C ARG A 198 10.74 -1.17 -19.19
N PHE A 199 9.65 -0.46 -18.93
CA PHE A 199 8.36 -1.04 -18.55
C PHE A 199 7.39 -1.22 -19.72
N TRP A 200 7.72 -0.72 -20.93
CA TRP A 200 6.83 -0.75 -22.09
C TRP A 200 6.32 -2.16 -22.40
N ASN A 201 7.21 -3.11 -22.63
CA ASN A 201 6.84 -4.48 -23.00
C ASN A 201 6.01 -5.18 -21.91
N ARG A 202 6.25 -4.86 -20.65
CA ARG A 202 5.47 -5.40 -19.53
C ARG A 202 4.06 -4.80 -19.50
N THR A 203 3.93 -3.50 -19.75
CA THR A 203 2.65 -2.84 -19.84
C THR A 203 1.85 -3.31 -21.05
N GLN A 204 2.51 -3.55 -22.18
CA GLN A 204 1.88 -4.13 -23.36
C GLN A 204 1.29 -5.52 -23.05
N LYS A 205 2.04 -6.41 -22.38
CA LYS A 205 1.51 -7.70 -21.94
C LYS A 205 0.34 -7.58 -20.96
N LEU A 206 0.37 -6.59 -20.05
CA LEU A 206 -0.75 -6.32 -19.16
C LEU A 206 -2.00 -5.92 -19.96
N VAL A 207 -1.87 -5.03 -20.93
CA VAL A 207 -2.95 -4.60 -21.82
C VAL A 207 -3.54 -5.77 -22.60
N GLU A 208 -2.69 -6.61 -23.20
CA GLU A 208 -3.10 -7.84 -23.91
C GLU A 208 -3.89 -8.77 -22.97
N ASN A 209 -3.40 -8.99 -21.75
CA ASN A 209 -4.07 -9.85 -20.76
C ASN A 209 -5.41 -9.27 -20.30
N ILE A 210 -5.49 -7.97 -20.03
CA ILE A 210 -6.75 -7.31 -19.67
C ILE A 210 -7.78 -7.51 -20.79
N ASN A 211 -7.42 -7.18 -22.03
CA ASN A 211 -8.32 -7.28 -23.19
C ASN A 211 -8.75 -8.72 -23.50
N ALA A 212 -7.92 -9.71 -23.15
CA ALA A 212 -8.24 -11.12 -23.35
C ALA A 212 -9.12 -11.71 -22.24
N THR A 213 -9.08 -11.17 -21.03
CA THR A 213 -9.70 -11.84 -19.86
C THR A 213 -10.75 -11.03 -19.12
N LEU A 214 -10.82 -9.72 -19.36
CA LEU A 214 -11.75 -8.80 -18.67
C LEU A 214 -12.60 -8.02 -19.68
N PRO A 215 -13.78 -7.53 -19.28
CA PRO A 215 -14.66 -6.72 -20.14
C PRO A 215 -14.15 -5.28 -20.33
N CYS A 216 -13.00 -4.92 -19.78
CA CYS A 216 -12.35 -3.62 -19.87
C CYS A 216 -11.54 -3.53 -21.17
N GLN A 217 -11.63 -2.42 -21.90
CA GLN A 217 -10.77 -2.11 -23.03
C GLN A 217 -9.54 -1.31 -22.54
N ALA A 218 -8.35 -1.90 -22.57
CA ALA A 218 -7.11 -1.20 -22.28
C ALA A 218 -6.32 -0.90 -23.58
N ILE A 219 -5.72 0.28 -23.68
CA ILE A 219 -4.96 0.72 -24.85
C ILE A 219 -3.67 1.39 -24.35
N LEU A 220 -2.53 0.93 -24.90
CA LEU A 220 -1.22 1.54 -24.64
C LEU A 220 -0.85 2.47 -25.80
N HIS A 221 -0.52 3.71 -25.48
CA HIS A 221 -0.14 4.76 -26.41
C HIS A 221 1.29 5.25 -26.14
N GLU A 222 1.97 5.70 -27.19
CA GLU A 222 3.21 6.48 -27.05
C GLU A 222 2.85 7.90 -26.55
N ASN A 223 3.54 8.38 -25.53
CA ASN A 223 3.23 9.68 -24.89
C ASN A 223 3.57 10.92 -25.75
N LYS A 224 4.21 10.71 -26.90
CA LYS A 224 4.46 11.80 -27.89
C LYS A 224 3.25 12.07 -28.78
N ASP A 225 2.29 11.18 -28.84
CA ASP A 225 1.11 11.34 -29.64
C ASP A 225 0.12 12.31 -28.95
N LYS A 226 0.24 13.59 -29.32
CA LYS A 226 -0.53 14.67 -28.71
C LYS A 226 -2.00 14.64 -29.10
N GLU A 227 -2.31 14.15 -30.30
CA GLU A 227 -3.70 14.06 -30.80
C GLU A 227 -4.44 12.95 -30.05
N GLU A 228 -3.84 11.77 -29.93
CA GLU A 228 -4.37 10.65 -29.14
C GLU A 228 -4.51 11.01 -27.66
N LEU A 229 -3.56 11.76 -27.09
CA LEU A 229 -3.61 12.23 -25.72
C LEU A 229 -4.79 13.18 -25.50
N ALA A 230 -4.99 14.15 -26.39
CA ALA A 230 -6.09 15.09 -26.30
C ALA A 230 -7.45 14.38 -26.42
N GLN A 231 -7.57 13.43 -27.34
CA GLN A 231 -8.77 12.61 -27.48
C GLN A 231 -9.03 11.77 -26.22
N ALA A 232 -8.03 11.07 -25.71
CA ALA A 232 -8.16 10.23 -24.53
C ALA A 232 -8.57 11.04 -23.29
N ILE A 233 -8.00 12.23 -23.07
CA ILE A 233 -8.39 13.12 -21.98
C ILE A 233 -9.84 13.59 -22.16
N SER A 234 -10.25 13.98 -23.37
CA SER A 234 -11.59 14.49 -23.63
C SER A 234 -12.71 13.47 -23.34
N GLU A 235 -12.43 12.17 -23.45
CA GLU A 235 -13.40 11.10 -23.15
C GLU A 235 -13.25 10.53 -21.72
N SER A 236 -12.27 11.00 -20.95
CA SER A 236 -11.95 10.45 -19.63
C SER A 236 -12.70 11.16 -18.51
N ALA A 237 -13.19 10.37 -17.55
CA ALA A 237 -13.70 10.88 -16.30
C ALA A 237 -12.56 11.18 -15.30
N LEU A 238 -11.38 10.54 -15.49
CA LEU A 238 -10.24 10.70 -14.62
C LEU A 238 -8.92 10.66 -15.43
N LEU A 239 -8.05 11.62 -15.15
CA LEU A 239 -6.66 11.69 -15.62
C LEU A 239 -5.73 11.51 -14.42
N LEU A 240 -4.85 10.51 -14.51
CA LEU A 240 -3.93 10.15 -13.44
C LEU A 240 -2.47 10.32 -13.87
N ASN A 241 -1.68 11.06 -13.09
CA ASN A 241 -0.22 11.00 -13.15
C ASN A 241 0.28 9.82 -12.28
N ALA A 242 0.78 8.77 -12.91
CA ALA A 242 1.42 7.63 -12.24
C ALA A 242 2.93 7.55 -12.59
N THR A 243 3.54 8.71 -12.81
CA THR A 243 4.99 8.89 -13.03
C THR A 243 5.64 9.57 -11.83
N SER A 244 6.94 9.81 -11.90
CA SER A 244 7.68 10.62 -10.92
C SER A 244 7.84 12.09 -11.36
N VAL A 245 7.19 12.53 -12.44
CA VAL A 245 7.26 13.92 -12.90
C VAL A 245 6.52 14.83 -11.93
N GLY A 246 7.21 15.82 -11.38
CA GLY A 246 6.68 16.71 -10.34
C GLY A 246 6.91 16.24 -8.90
N MET A 247 7.58 15.10 -8.70
CA MET A 247 7.98 14.60 -7.38
C MET A 247 9.26 15.30 -6.90
N ALA A 248 9.35 15.60 -5.62
CA ALA A 248 10.57 16.13 -5.01
C ALA A 248 11.80 15.24 -5.31
N PRO A 249 12.99 15.80 -5.58
CA PRO A 249 13.34 17.23 -5.49
C PRO A 249 12.97 18.09 -6.72
N ASP A 250 12.58 17.49 -7.86
CA ASP A 250 12.24 18.20 -9.09
C ASP A 250 10.72 18.43 -9.20
N THR A 251 10.23 19.46 -8.50
CA THR A 251 8.80 19.74 -8.33
C THR A 251 8.18 20.58 -9.46
N GLU A 252 9.01 21.16 -10.35
CA GLU A 252 8.54 22.07 -11.40
C GLU A 252 8.05 21.35 -12.68
N GLY A 253 8.20 20.01 -12.72
CA GLY A 253 7.71 19.22 -13.84
C GLY A 253 6.19 19.07 -13.83
N SER A 254 5.55 19.13 -15.01
CA SER A 254 4.15 18.73 -15.24
C SER A 254 4.10 17.72 -16.36
N ILE A 255 3.25 16.68 -16.21
CA ILE A 255 3.11 15.63 -17.23
C ILE A 255 2.23 16.06 -18.40
N ILE A 256 1.42 17.08 -18.20
CA ILE A 256 0.60 17.73 -19.23
C ILE A 256 1.17 19.12 -19.48
N GLU A 257 1.61 19.36 -20.70
CA GLU A 257 2.16 20.66 -21.13
C GLU A 257 1.07 21.63 -21.58
N ASP A 258 0.03 21.10 -22.22
CA ASP A 258 -1.10 21.87 -22.75
C ASP A 258 -2.27 21.87 -21.76
N THR A 259 -2.37 22.95 -20.99
CA THR A 259 -3.42 23.11 -19.98
C THR A 259 -4.82 23.31 -20.57
N SER A 260 -4.96 23.55 -21.89
CA SER A 260 -6.26 23.62 -22.55
C SER A 260 -6.99 22.26 -22.64
N LEU A 261 -6.28 21.16 -22.37
CA LEU A 261 -6.85 19.82 -22.29
C LEU A 261 -7.67 19.58 -21.02
N TYR A 262 -7.52 20.41 -19.99
CA TYR A 262 -8.31 20.31 -18.78
C TYR A 262 -9.73 20.85 -18.99
N HIS A 263 -10.70 20.19 -18.40
CA HIS A 263 -12.11 20.63 -18.41
C HIS A 263 -12.77 20.37 -17.04
N PRO A 264 -13.81 21.14 -16.65
CA PRO A 264 -14.37 21.10 -15.29
C PRO A 264 -14.94 19.75 -14.85
N ASP A 265 -15.34 18.88 -15.78
CA ASP A 265 -15.87 17.55 -15.48
C ASP A 265 -14.79 16.50 -15.27
N LEU A 266 -13.52 16.83 -15.62
CA LEU A 266 -12.38 15.95 -15.44
C LEU A 266 -11.95 15.91 -13.97
N ILE A 267 -11.73 14.71 -13.46
CA ILE A 267 -11.04 14.48 -12.20
C ILE A 267 -9.56 14.31 -12.51
N VAL A 268 -8.68 15.04 -11.84
CA VAL A 268 -7.23 14.94 -12.04
C VAL A 268 -6.58 14.48 -10.75
N SER A 269 -5.80 13.41 -10.84
CA SER A 269 -5.12 12.87 -9.66
C SER A 269 -3.65 12.55 -9.91
N ASP A 270 -2.91 12.45 -8.81
CA ASP A 270 -1.49 12.14 -8.83
C ASP A 270 -1.19 11.03 -7.81
N VAL A 271 -0.29 10.11 -8.13
CA VAL A 271 0.24 9.16 -7.12
C VAL A 271 1.29 9.79 -6.22
N ILE A 272 1.79 10.96 -6.58
CA ILE A 272 2.74 11.74 -5.80
C ILE A 272 2.01 12.36 -4.60
N TYR A 273 2.66 12.30 -3.43
CA TYR A 273 2.20 12.93 -2.18
C TYR A 273 3.24 13.88 -1.56
N ASN A 274 4.43 13.96 -2.16
CA ASN A 274 5.47 14.93 -1.80
C ASN A 274 6.09 15.53 -3.07
N PRO A 275 5.77 16.80 -3.40
CA PRO A 275 4.93 17.76 -2.66
C PRO A 275 3.46 17.30 -2.58
N ARG A 276 2.67 17.89 -1.64
CA ARG A 276 1.24 17.60 -1.49
C ARG A 276 0.43 18.06 -2.70
N GLU A 277 0.79 19.18 -3.30
CA GLU A 277 0.25 19.67 -4.57
C GLU A 277 1.38 19.78 -5.60
N THR A 278 1.37 18.89 -6.59
CA THR A 278 2.28 18.97 -7.73
C THR A 278 1.85 20.11 -8.68
N ARG A 279 2.76 20.58 -9.53
CA ARG A 279 2.42 21.55 -10.58
C ARG A 279 1.26 21.05 -11.45
N PHE A 280 1.25 19.78 -11.78
CA PHE A 280 0.18 19.10 -12.52
C PHE A 280 -1.19 19.28 -11.85
N LEU A 281 -1.31 19.02 -10.53
CA LEU A 281 -2.57 19.18 -9.78
C LEU A 281 -2.97 20.65 -9.67
N ARG A 282 -2.01 21.55 -9.45
CA ARG A 282 -2.26 23.00 -9.36
C ARG A 282 -2.83 23.53 -10.68
N GLU A 283 -2.19 23.23 -11.82
CA GLU A 283 -2.66 23.63 -13.15
C GLU A 283 -4.07 23.10 -13.45
N ALA A 284 -4.35 21.85 -13.11
CA ALA A 284 -5.68 21.27 -13.27
C ALA A 284 -6.73 21.96 -12.38
N ARG A 285 -6.41 22.26 -11.13
CA ARG A 285 -7.30 22.98 -10.20
C ARG A 285 -7.58 24.40 -10.70
N GLU A 286 -6.59 25.11 -11.21
CA GLU A 286 -6.75 26.45 -11.79
C GLU A 286 -7.61 26.43 -13.04
N ALA A 287 -7.62 25.34 -13.81
CA ALA A 287 -8.53 25.09 -14.92
C ALA A 287 -9.96 24.63 -14.51
N GLY A 288 -10.21 24.52 -13.20
CA GLY A 288 -11.53 24.16 -12.66
C GLY A 288 -11.76 22.67 -12.47
N CYS A 289 -10.75 21.82 -12.64
CA CYS A 289 -10.83 20.39 -12.35
C CYS A 289 -10.90 20.11 -10.85
N ARG A 290 -11.53 18.99 -10.49
CA ARG A 290 -11.44 18.42 -9.15
C ARG A 290 -10.15 17.63 -9.04
N THR A 291 -9.40 17.80 -7.95
CA THR A 291 -8.05 17.21 -7.81
C THR A 291 -7.87 16.48 -6.49
N PHE A 292 -7.03 15.42 -6.47
CA PHE A 292 -6.54 14.79 -5.25
C PHE A 292 -5.15 14.15 -5.49
N ASN A 293 -4.36 13.98 -4.42
CA ASN A 293 -3.00 13.46 -4.47
C ASN A 293 -2.91 11.98 -4.02
N GLY A 294 -1.70 11.41 -4.07
CA GLY A 294 -1.44 9.99 -3.79
C GLY A 294 -1.41 9.59 -2.31
N MET A 295 -1.63 10.53 -1.38
CA MET A 295 -1.46 10.27 0.05
C MET A 295 -2.38 9.15 0.55
N TYR A 296 -3.64 9.16 0.14
CA TYR A 296 -4.60 8.16 0.58
C TYR A 296 -4.45 6.82 -0.13
N MET A 297 -3.83 6.77 -1.31
CA MET A 297 -3.39 5.50 -1.88
C MET A 297 -2.42 4.78 -0.94
N LEU A 298 -1.46 5.52 -0.34
CA LEU A 298 -0.52 4.97 0.62
C LEU A 298 -1.22 4.44 1.88
N LEU A 299 -2.23 5.14 2.40
CA LEU A 299 -3.03 4.71 3.54
C LEU A 299 -3.84 3.44 3.21
N TYR A 300 -4.63 3.47 2.13
CA TYR A 300 -5.56 2.40 1.82
C TYR A 300 -4.87 1.11 1.34
N GLN A 301 -3.70 1.17 0.67
CA GLN A 301 -2.93 -0.03 0.38
C GLN A 301 -2.48 -0.74 1.66
N GLY A 302 -2.11 0.03 2.70
CA GLY A 302 -1.77 -0.51 4.00
C GLY A 302 -2.98 -1.04 4.74
N ALA A 303 -4.13 -0.36 4.66
CA ALA A 303 -5.38 -0.83 5.27
C ALA A 303 -5.82 -2.18 4.67
N GLU A 304 -5.69 -2.38 3.37
CA GLU A 304 -5.98 -3.67 2.74
C GLU A 304 -4.98 -4.75 3.16
N ALA A 305 -3.68 -4.45 3.26
CA ALA A 305 -2.69 -5.37 3.78
C ALA A 305 -3.01 -5.78 5.23
N PHE A 306 -3.39 -4.82 6.07
CA PHE A 306 -3.83 -5.05 7.45
C PHE A 306 -5.03 -6.00 7.52
N ARG A 307 -6.05 -5.77 6.69
CA ARG A 307 -7.24 -6.63 6.59
C ARG A 307 -6.87 -8.06 6.19
N LEU A 308 -5.97 -8.23 5.23
CA LEU A 308 -5.50 -9.53 4.77
C LEU A 308 -4.79 -10.32 5.89
N TRP A 309 -4.02 -9.66 6.75
CA TRP A 309 -3.30 -10.33 7.84
C TRP A 309 -4.17 -10.63 9.06
N THR A 310 -5.06 -9.71 9.41
CA THR A 310 -5.79 -9.75 10.68
C THR A 310 -7.24 -10.19 10.54
N GLY A 311 -7.81 -10.12 9.33
CA GLY A 311 -9.24 -10.28 9.09
C GLY A 311 -10.11 -9.14 9.63
N LYS A 312 -9.49 -8.02 10.05
CA LYS A 312 -10.19 -6.85 10.61
C LYS A 312 -9.91 -5.62 9.76
N GLU A 313 -10.88 -4.70 9.72
CA GLU A 313 -10.70 -3.41 9.09
C GLU A 313 -9.75 -2.52 9.91
N MET A 314 -8.83 -1.83 9.24
CA MET A 314 -7.98 -0.82 9.89
C MET A 314 -8.85 0.36 10.35
N PRO A 315 -8.61 0.95 11.53
CA PRO A 315 -9.29 2.17 11.97
C PRO A 315 -8.76 3.38 11.19
N VAL A 316 -9.20 3.48 9.93
CA VAL A 316 -8.64 4.40 8.92
C VAL A 316 -8.78 5.86 9.34
N GLU A 317 -9.91 6.26 9.93
CA GLU A 317 -10.13 7.66 10.30
C GLU A 317 -9.18 8.13 11.40
N GLU A 318 -8.90 7.29 12.39
CA GLU A 318 -7.93 7.57 13.46
C GLU A 318 -6.50 7.63 12.92
N ILE A 319 -6.14 6.71 12.03
CA ILE A 319 -4.83 6.68 11.37
C ILE A 319 -4.65 7.90 10.46
N LYS A 320 -5.69 8.24 9.69
CA LYS A 320 -5.74 9.42 8.81
C LYS A 320 -5.53 10.71 9.61
N ALA A 321 -6.27 10.88 10.69
CA ALA A 321 -6.17 12.05 11.56
C ALA A 321 -4.78 12.17 12.20
N LYS A 322 -4.12 11.06 12.52
CA LYS A 322 -2.84 11.07 13.24
C LYS A 322 -1.63 11.23 12.33
N TYR A 323 -1.62 10.63 11.16
CA TYR A 323 -0.43 10.51 10.30
C TYR A 323 -0.59 11.10 8.90
N PHE A 324 -1.81 11.41 8.46
CA PHE A 324 -2.12 11.88 7.10
C PHE A 324 -2.87 13.21 7.09
N SER A 325 -3.16 13.82 8.25
CA SER A 325 -3.69 15.19 8.35
C SER A 325 -2.63 16.22 7.95
N GLU A 326 -3.07 17.41 7.59
CA GLU A 326 -2.24 18.56 7.19
C GLU A 326 -1.32 19.05 8.30
#